data_f98a327ba905e25e2885285fb932631d
#
_entry.id   f98a327ba905e25e2885285fb932631d
#
_cell.length_a   1.000
_cell.length_b   1.000
_cell.length_c   1.000
_cell.angle_alpha   90.00
_cell.angle_beta   90.00
_cell.angle_gamma   90.00
#
_symmetry.space_group_name_H-M   'P 1'
#
loop_
_entity.id
_entity.type
_entity.pdbx_description
1 polymer ?
#
loop_
_entity_poly.entity_id
_entity_poly.type
_entity_poly.pdbx_seq_one_letter_code
_entity_poly.pdbx_strand_id
1 'polypeptide(L)'
;MRLAGRLKLGFDPLPIREAERIRSRLHYPDEFAALDPCVGDGVAFSKLLESVKAHANGIEIDAYRAEQAAQRGIQVVQANALSVRCPAESVSLLYLNPPYDFEIGQQANKRLELVFLEHTYRWLKPKGVLVFALPQAQLRVCAKLLAEQFVALRAYRLTEPECIQYHQIVVFASRRPRQVHLQDSALLQTAEYLRRIAGEEEIAPLTDAADVIYSVPSSTATTLTDHGIPLDKVEDLLPQSSAYRQAGRILIREQNTIRGRPLTPLHGGHVSLLATAGMLNGVFGEGADRHIAHWRSVKFVDHWEENESNGAIVKHDRERFSHELSLAFVDGRTQILTHEKESDNL
;
A
#
# COMPACT_ATOMS: atom_id res chain seq x y z
N MET A 1 -10.83 6.99 -4.43
CA MET A 1 -10.15 6.80 -3.11
C MET A 1 -10.56 7.96 -2.21
N ARG A 2 -11.12 7.71 -1.04
CA ARG A 2 -11.60 8.76 -0.12
C ARG A 2 -10.41 9.57 0.41
N LEU A 3 -10.58 10.88 0.61
CA LEU A 3 -9.54 11.81 1.09
C LEU A 3 -8.85 11.30 2.39
N ALA A 4 -9.64 10.71 3.30
CA ALA A 4 -9.14 10.12 4.54
C ALA A 4 -8.17 8.93 4.35
N GLY A 5 -8.32 8.15 3.27
CA GLY A 5 -7.40 7.06 2.95
C GLY A 5 -6.08 7.53 2.32
N ARG A 6 -6.10 8.71 1.66
CA ARG A 6 -4.87 9.36 1.16
C ARG A 6 -4.04 9.97 2.28
N LEU A 7 -4.69 10.53 3.29
CA LEU A 7 -4.01 11.15 4.43
C LEU A 7 -3.35 10.13 5.35
N LYS A 8 -3.88 8.90 5.43
CA LYS A 8 -3.36 7.86 6.32
C LYS A 8 -2.14 7.12 5.74
N LEU A 9 -2.03 6.98 4.40
CA LEU A 9 -0.95 6.27 3.69
C LEU A 9 -0.54 4.94 4.36
N GLY A 10 -1.51 4.20 4.91
CA GLY A 10 -1.23 2.97 5.64
C GLY A 10 -0.46 3.14 6.95
N PHE A 11 -0.51 4.33 7.56
CA PHE A 11 0.15 4.58 8.84
C PHE A 11 -0.65 3.98 10.00
N ASP A 12 -0.11 2.92 10.59
CA ASP A 12 -0.62 2.24 11.77
C ASP A 12 0.48 2.25 12.84
N PRO A 13 0.53 3.31 13.71
CA PRO A 13 1.60 3.47 14.67
C PRO A 13 1.53 2.40 15.76
N LEU A 14 2.68 1.87 16.15
CA LEU A 14 2.76 0.95 17.28
C LEU A 14 2.57 1.73 18.59
N PRO A 15 1.67 1.29 19.51
CA PRO A 15 1.50 1.88 20.82
C PRO A 15 2.81 1.91 21.63
N ILE A 16 3.02 2.99 22.38
CA ILE A 16 4.26 3.21 23.17
C ILE A 16 4.52 2.04 24.12
N ARG A 17 3.49 1.52 24.77
CA ARG A 17 3.64 0.39 25.70
C ARG A 17 4.13 -0.88 25.02
N GLU A 18 3.69 -1.16 23.79
CA GLU A 18 4.20 -2.28 23.02
C GLU A 18 5.68 -2.05 22.61
N ALA A 19 6.04 -0.81 22.28
CA ALA A 19 7.43 -0.46 22.00
C ALA A 19 8.32 -0.66 23.25
N GLU A 20 7.85 -0.34 24.45
CA GLU A 20 8.54 -0.61 25.73
C GLU A 20 8.77 -2.10 25.98
N ARG A 21 7.74 -2.93 25.74
CA ARG A 21 7.82 -4.38 25.85
C ARG A 21 8.78 -4.99 24.83
N ILE A 22 8.80 -4.45 23.60
CA ILE A 22 9.78 -4.84 22.59
C ILE A 22 11.18 -4.46 23.05
N ARG A 23 11.36 -3.23 23.52
CA ARG A 23 12.64 -2.73 24.03
C ARG A 23 13.19 -3.60 25.15
N SER A 24 12.37 -4.07 26.09
CA SER A 24 12.80 -4.93 27.20
C SER A 24 13.42 -6.27 26.76
N ARG A 25 13.19 -6.69 25.51
CA ARG A 25 13.73 -7.91 24.90
C ARG A 25 15.00 -7.67 24.08
N LEU A 26 15.52 -6.44 24.10
CA LEU A 26 16.71 -6.07 23.34
C LEU A 26 17.85 -5.68 24.30
N HIS A 27 19.01 -6.28 24.10
CA HIS A 27 20.24 -5.89 24.76
C HIS A 27 21.12 -5.14 23.75
N TYR A 28 21.47 -3.92 24.08
CA TYR A 28 22.16 -3.01 23.17
C TYR A 28 23.66 -2.93 23.50
N PRO A 29 24.52 -2.84 22.48
CA PRO A 29 25.93 -2.48 22.64
C PRO A 29 26.11 -0.98 22.86
N ASP A 30 27.34 -0.57 23.11
CA ASP A 30 27.67 0.86 23.30
C ASP A 30 27.41 1.72 22.05
N GLU A 31 27.52 1.14 20.86
CA GLU A 31 27.30 1.82 19.59
C GLU A 31 26.77 0.88 18.51
N PHE A 32 25.76 1.29 17.77
CA PHE A 32 25.18 0.49 16.68
C PHE A 32 24.32 1.33 15.74
N ALA A 33 24.15 0.83 14.51
CA ALA A 33 23.20 1.40 13.54
C ALA A 33 21.85 0.68 13.67
N ALA A 34 20.78 1.48 13.79
CA ALA A 34 19.40 1.04 13.75
C ALA A 34 18.67 1.67 12.57
N LEU A 35 17.73 0.94 11.98
CA LEU A 35 16.95 1.38 10.84
C LEU A 35 15.47 1.02 11.00
N ASP A 36 14.62 2.00 10.69
CA ASP A 36 13.19 1.82 10.43
C ASP A 36 12.86 2.32 9.02
N PRO A 37 12.54 1.44 8.05
CA PRO A 37 12.23 1.85 6.69
C PRO A 37 10.80 2.40 6.52
N CYS A 38 10.01 2.47 7.58
CA CYS A 38 8.65 3.03 7.60
C CYS A 38 8.43 3.83 8.88
N VAL A 39 9.36 4.75 9.19
CA VAL A 39 9.53 5.33 10.52
C VAL A 39 8.31 6.13 11.02
N GLY A 40 7.43 6.55 10.12
CA GLY A 40 6.27 7.36 10.47
C GLY A 40 6.68 8.66 11.19
N ASP A 41 6.01 8.97 12.29
CA ASP A 41 6.34 10.11 13.15
C ASP A 41 7.54 9.84 14.11
N GLY A 42 8.09 8.62 14.08
CA GLY A 42 9.26 8.23 14.86
C GLY A 42 9.01 7.89 16.31
N VAL A 43 7.76 7.95 16.81
CA VAL A 43 7.45 7.75 18.24
C VAL A 43 7.85 6.36 18.73
N ALA A 44 7.42 5.30 18.05
CA ALA A 44 7.72 3.93 18.45
C ALA A 44 9.22 3.64 18.34
N PHE A 45 9.85 4.04 17.25
CA PHE A 45 11.27 3.81 17.02
C PHE A 45 12.15 4.57 18.02
N SER A 46 11.83 5.82 18.34
CA SER A 46 12.52 6.59 19.38
C SER A 46 12.39 5.90 20.75
N LYS A 47 11.22 5.31 21.04
CA LYS A 47 11.00 4.61 22.29
C LYS A 47 11.82 3.32 22.39
N LEU A 48 12.00 2.60 21.28
CA LEU A 48 12.90 1.44 21.22
C LEU A 48 14.34 1.84 21.52
N LEU A 49 14.77 3.02 21.10
CA LEU A 49 16.13 3.51 21.19
C LEU A 49 16.35 4.47 22.37
N GLU A 50 15.41 4.55 23.31
CA GLU A 50 15.51 5.44 24.46
C GLU A 50 16.72 5.11 25.33
N SER A 51 17.51 6.13 25.66
CA SER A 51 18.70 6.03 26.53
C SER A 51 19.81 5.09 26.02
N VAL A 52 19.89 4.84 24.69
CA VAL A 52 20.97 4.10 24.06
C VAL A 52 21.66 4.94 22.99
N LYS A 53 22.95 4.65 22.73
CA LYS A 53 23.73 5.36 21.70
C LYS A 53 23.56 4.65 20.35
N ALA A 54 22.48 4.94 19.66
CA ALA A 54 22.20 4.39 18.35
C ALA A 54 22.38 5.45 17.25
N HIS A 55 22.96 5.03 16.12
CA HIS A 55 22.82 5.77 14.86
C HIS A 55 21.45 5.41 14.27
N ALA A 56 20.44 6.19 14.67
CA ALA A 56 19.05 5.95 14.28
C ALA A 56 18.79 6.51 12.87
N ASN A 57 18.44 5.63 11.94
CA ASN A 57 18.07 6.00 10.56
C ASN A 57 16.60 5.64 10.31
N GLY A 58 15.90 6.51 9.58
CA GLY A 58 14.50 6.32 9.20
C GLY A 58 14.25 6.64 7.74
N ILE A 59 13.22 6.02 7.17
CA ILE A 59 12.70 6.39 5.85
C ILE A 59 11.19 6.63 6.01
N GLU A 60 10.71 7.74 5.50
CA GLU A 60 9.28 8.10 5.51
C GLU A 60 8.91 8.80 4.22
N ILE A 61 7.77 8.43 3.64
CA ILE A 61 7.30 9.02 2.39
C ILE A 61 6.54 10.34 2.62
N ASP A 62 5.88 10.48 3.76
CA ASP A 62 5.13 11.68 4.12
C ASP A 62 6.05 12.73 4.73
N ALA A 63 6.08 13.94 4.14
CA ALA A 63 6.97 15.01 4.55
C ALA A 63 6.75 15.45 6.00
N TYR A 64 5.49 15.53 6.44
CA TYR A 64 5.16 15.99 7.78
C TYR A 64 5.62 14.98 8.84
N ARG A 65 5.37 13.69 8.62
CA ARG A 65 5.84 12.64 9.54
C ARG A 65 7.36 12.52 9.53
N ALA A 66 8.01 12.65 8.36
CA ALA A 66 9.46 12.66 8.25
C ALA A 66 10.09 13.78 9.09
N GLU A 67 9.50 14.98 9.06
CA GLU A 67 9.94 16.09 9.90
C GLU A 67 9.75 15.79 11.39
N GLN A 68 8.62 15.23 11.79
CA GLN A 68 8.38 14.84 13.19
C GLN A 68 9.39 13.80 13.69
N ALA A 69 9.71 12.81 12.88
CA ALA A 69 10.72 11.81 13.21
C ALA A 69 12.13 12.43 13.31
N ALA A 70 12.48 13.36 12.41
CA ALA A 70 13.75 14.08 12.46
C ALA A 70 13.89 14.94 13.74
N GLN A 71 12.81 15.57 14.20
CA GLN A 71 12.78 16.31 15.47
C GLN A 71 13.04 15.42 16.71
N ARG A 72 12.87 14.09 16.58
CA ARG A 72 13.20 13.11 17.62
C ARG A 72 14.66 12.59 17.56
N GLY A 73 15.49 13.21 16.71
CA GLY A 73 16.90 12.84 16.56
C GLY A 73 17.15 11.66 15.62
N ILE A 74 16.18 11.25 14.82
CA ILE A 74 16.33 10.22 13.81
C ILE A 74 16.85 10.86 12.52
N GLN A 75 17.85 10.26 11.87
CA GLN A 75 18.30 10.69 10.54
C GLN A 75 17.30 10.16 9.49
N VAL A 76 16.41 11.02 9.01
CA VAL A 76 15.33 10.62 8.11
C VAL A 76 15.64 10.96 6.68
N VAL A 77 15.42 10.01 5.78
CA VAL A 77 15.35 10.21 4.33
C VAL A 77 13.87 10.26 3.94
N GLN A 78 13.43 11.42 3.46
CA GLN A 78 12.07 11.55 2.93
C GLN A 78 12.02 10.97 1.52
N ALA A 79 11.57 9.71 1.40
CA ALA A 79 11.52 8.99 0.13
C ALA A 79 10.57 7.79 0.19
N ASN A 80 10.32 7.18 -0.96
CA ASN A 80 9.77 5.84 -0.98
C ASN A 80 10.87 4.84 -0.56
N ALA A 81 10.66 4.11 0.52
CA ALA A 81 11.63 3.17 1.05
C ALA A 81 12.12 2.15 0.01
N LEU A 82 11.28 1.77 -0.96
CA LEU A 82 11.66 0.82 -2.02
C LEU A 82 12.62 1.42 -3.05
N SER A 83 12.78 2.75 -3.10
CA SER A 83 13.78 3.43 -3.92
C SER A 83 15.11 3.67 -3.18
N VAL A 84 15.09 3.59 -1.86
CA VAL A 84 16.27 3.81 -1.03
C VAL A 84 17.18 2.58 -1.03
N ARG A 85 18.49 2.82 -0.98
CA ARG A 85 19.53 1.81 -0.82
C ARG A 85 20.30 2.06 0.46
N CYS A 86 20.65 0.96 1.11
CA CYS A 86 21.53 0.92 2.27
C CYS A 86 22.64 -0.09 1.98
N PRO A 87 23.88 0.16 2.40
CA PRO A 87 24.95 -0.82 2.28
C PRO A 87 24.57 -2.17 2.91
N ALA A 88 24.87 -3.26 2.24
CA ALA A 88 24.58 -4.59 2.77
C ALA A 88 25.31 -4.80 4.10
N GLU A 89 24.62 -5.45 5.06
CA GLU A 89 25.19 -5.85 6.36
C GLU A 89 25.73 -4.68 7.21
N SER A 90 25.18 -3.49 7.04
CA SER A 90 25.58 -2.28 7.76
C SER A 90 24.69 -1.95 8.98
N VAL A 91 23.50 -2.53 9.06
CA VAL A 91 22.50 -2.29 10.11
C VAL A 91 22.53 -3.41 11.15
N SER A 92 22.49 -3.07 12.42
CA SER A 92 22.48 -4.04 13.54
C SER A 92 21.09 -4.35 14.07
N LEU A 93 20.19 -3.36 14.03
CA LEU A 93 18.79 -3.48 14.42
C LEU A 93 17.91 -2.97 13.28
N LEU A 94 17.08 -3.85 12.75
CA LEU A 94 16.03 -3.51 11.78
C LEU A 94 14.68 -3.62 12.49
N TYR A 95 14.04 -2.47 12.72
CA TYR A 95 12.65 -2.41 13.14
C TYR A 95 11.81 -2.23 11.88
N LEU A 96 10.88 -3.13 11.64
CA LEU A 96 10.07 -3.16 10.43
C LEU A 96 8.59 -3.23 10.79
N ASN A 97 7.88 -2.13 10.57
CA ASN A 97 6.42 -2.02 10.70
C ASN A 97 5.86 -1.41 9.41
N PRO A 98 5.83 -2.19 8.31
CA PRO A 98 5.42 -1.68 7.01
C PRO A 98 3.92 -1.47 6.94
N PRO A 99 3.42 -0.68 5.97
CA PRO A 99 1.98 -0.55 5.74
C PRO A 99 1.36 -1.92 5.38
N TYR A 100 0.16 -2.19 5.93
CA TYR A 100 -0.57 -3.45 5.76
C TYR A 100 -1.44 -3.41 4.51
N ASP A 101 -0.82 -3.44 3.33
CA ASP A 101 -1.49 -3.28 2.04
C ASP A 101 -0.86 -4.18 0.97
N PHE A 102 -1.33 -4.05 -0.24
CA PHE A 102 -0.78 -4.72 -1.42
C PHE A 102 0.01 -3.74 -2.28
N GLU A 103 1.07 -4.24 -2.90
CA GLU A 103 1.78 -3.50 -3.94
C GLU A 103 0.85 -3.28 -5.14
N ILE A 104 0.67 -2.01 -5.53
CA ILE A 104 -0.13 -1.62 -6.71
C ILE A 104 0.81 -1.60 -7.92
N GLY A 105 0.71 -2.59 -8.80
CA GLY A 105 1.47 -2.62 -10.07
C GLY A 105 1.80 -4.04 -10.54
N GLN A 106 2.39 -4.13 -11.67
CA GLN A 106 2.86 -5.27 -12.47
C GLN A 106 2.82 -6.68 -11.83
N GLN A 107 1.88 -7.51 -12.24
CA GLN A 107 1.89 -8.99 -12.30
C GLN A 107 1.50 -9.83 -11.09
N ALA A 108 1.56 -9.38 -9.86
CA ALA A 108 0.94 -10.06 -8.71
C ALA A 108 0.83 -9.06 -7.56
N ASN A 109 -0.35 -8.92 -6.99
CA ASN A 109 -0.57 -8.15 -5.77
C ASN A 109 0.22 -8.77 -4.60
N LYS A 110 1.52 -8.46 -4.52
CA LYS A 110 2.34 -8.89 -3.37
C LYS A 110 1.96 -8.08 -2.15
N ARG A 111 1.97 -8.72 -1.00
CA ARG A 111 1.81 -8.04 0.28
C ARG A 111 3.03 -7.19 0.57
N LEU A 112 2.81 -5.94 1.03
CA LEU A 112 3.90 -5.01 1.32
C LEU A 112 4.79 -5.52 2.46
N GLU A 113 4.26 -6.27 3.41
CA GLU A 113 5.06 -6.87 4.48
C GLU A 113 6.18 -7.75 3.92
N LEU A 114 5.89 -8.55 2.87
CA LEU A 114 6.91 -9.37 2.21
C LEU A 114 7.84 -8.50 1.36
N VAL A 115 7.32 -7.55 0.60
CA VAL A 115 8.11 -6.67 -0.28
C VAL A 115 9.15 -5.89 0.53
N PHE A 116 8.75 -5.30 1.65
CA PHE A 116 9.66 -4.56 2.53
C PHE A 116 10.69 -5.48 3.18
N LEU A 117 10.30 -6.68 3.61
CA LEU A 117 11.23 -7.65 4.17
C LEU A 117 12.24 -8.10 3.10
N GLU A 118 11.81 -8.43 1.87
CA GLU A 118 12.69 -8.78 0.74
C GLU A 118 13.67 -7.66 0.39
N HIS A 119 13.22 -6.41 0.49
CA HIS A 119 14.04 -5.25 0.18
C HIS A 119 15.11 -4.97 1.24
N THR A 120 14.77 -5.11 2.53
CA THR A 120 15.59 -4.60 3.64
C THR A 120 16.43 -5.64 4.36
N TYR A 121 16.07 -6.94 4.31
CA TYR A 121 16.76 -7.95 5.12
C TYR A 121 18.28 -8.05 4.87
N ARG A 122 18.74 -7.71 3.66
CA ARG A 122 20.17 -7.74 3.29
C ARG A 122 20.98 -6.60 3.90
N TRP A 123 20.31 -5.54 4.35
CA TRP A 123 20.95 -4.42 5.05
C TRP A 123 21.35 -4.81 6.47
N LEU A 124 20.61 -5.76 7.05
CA LEU A 124 20.88 -6.28 8.37
C LEU A 124 22.13 -7.17 8.35
N LYS A 125 23.09 -6.86 9.22
CA LYS A 125 24.34 -7.63 9.32
C LYS A 125 24.10 -9.04 9.88
N PRO A 126 25.03 -10.00 9.69
CA PRO A 126 24.98 -11.28 10.36
C PRO A 126 24.84 -11.12 11.87
N LYS A 127 23.95 -11.89 12.51
CA LYS A 127 23.53 -11.79 13.92
C LYS A 127 22.77 -10.50 14.26
N GLY A 128 22.56 -9.57 13.33
CA GLY A 128 21.70 -8.42 13.54
C GLY A 128 20.26 -8.83 13.85
N VAL A 129 19.58 -8.01 14.61
CA VAL A 129 18.24 -8.30 15.12
C VAL A 129 17.18 -7.66 14.22
N LEU A 130 16.23 -8.48 13.79
CA LEU A 130 14.97 -8.06 13.18
C LEU A 130 13.88 -8.01 14.23
N VAL A 131 13.17 -6.89 14.31
CA VAL A 131 11.90 -6.72 15.02
C VAL A 131 10.85 -6.40 13.98
N PHE A 132 9.94 -7.33 13.70
CA PHE A 132 9.00 -7.23 12.60
C PHE A 132 7.56 -7.27 13.11
N ALA A 133 6.87 -6.14 13.04
CA ALA A 133 5.45 -6.01 13.35
C ALA A 133 4.61 -6.23 12.09
N LEU A 134 3.58 -7.08 12.17
CA LEU A 134 2.70 -7.40 11.04
C LEU A 134 1.40 -8.04 11.54
N PRO A 135 0.33 -8.06 10.74
CA PRO A 135 -0.84 -8.88 11.02
C PRO A 135 -0.50 -10.38 11.00
N GLN A 136 -0.97 -11.14 11.97
CA GLN A 136 -0.65 -12.56 12.15
C GLN A 136 -0.79 -13.38 10.86
N ALA A 137 -1.90 -13.20 10.13
CA ALA A 137 -2.18 -13.94 8.90
C ALA A 137 -1.12 -13.71 7.80
N GLN A 138 -0.44 -12.55 7.81
CA GLN A 138 0.56 -12.19 6.80
C GLN A 138 1.94 -12.83 7.07
N LEU A 139 2.14 -13.40 8.24
CA LEU A 139 3.33 -14.21 8.51
C LEU A 139 3.49 -15.37 7.52
N ARG A 140 2.38 -15.89 6.99
CA ARG A 140 2.36 -16.97 5.99
C ARG A 140 3.20 -16.64 4.75
N VAL A 141 3.04 -15.43 4.20
CA VAL A 141 3.77 -15.03 2.99
C VAL A 141 5.24 -14.77 3.25
N CYS A 142 5.59 -14.37 4.48
CA CYS A 142 6.98 -14.10 4.91
C CYS A 142 7.71 -15.37 5.38
N ALA A 143 7.00 -16.47 5.63
CA ALA A 143 7.53 -17.65 6.33
C ALA A 143 8.76 -18.26 5.65
N LYS A 144 8.77 -18.35 4.32
CA LYS A 144 9.91 -18.89 3.56
C LYS A 144 11.16 -18.04 3.76
N LEU A 145 11.06 -16.74 3.53
CA LEU A 145 12.20 -15.83 3.66
C LEU A 145 12.74 -15.77 5.08
N LEU A 146 11.84 -15.74 6.08
CA LEU A 146 12.22 -15.77 7.48
C LEU A 146 12.95 -17.05 7.84
N ALA A 147 12.46 -18.22 7.41
CA ALA A 147 13.14 -19.50 7.66
C ALA A 147 14.52 -19.58 6.99
N GLU A 148 14.65 -19.08 5.74
CA GLU A 148 15.90 -19.13 4.98
C GLU A 148 16.96 -18.17 5.53
N GLN A 149 16.55 -16.98 5.99
CA GLN A 149 17.46 -15.88 6.26
C GLN A 149 17.67 -15.58 7.75
N PHE A 150 16.85 -16.15 8.63
CA PHE A 150 16.87 -15.85 10.05
C PHE A 150 16.91 -17.11 10.91
N VAL A 151 17.33 -16.91 12.16
CA VAL A 151 17.37 -17.92 13.23
C VAL A 151 16.81 -17.33 14.51
N ALA A 152 16.59 -18.15 15.53
CA ALA A 152 16.06 -17.73 16.83
C ALA A 152 14.73 -16.95 16.72
N LEU A 153 13.85 -17.42 15.82
CA LEU A 153 12.55 -16.78 15.59
C LEU A 153 11.63 -16.99 16.81
N ARG A 154 11.01 -15.88 17.25
CA ARG A 154 9.95 -15.86 18.25
C ARG A 154 8.87 -14.89 17.81
N ALA A 155 7.63 -15.28 17.96
CA ALA A 155 6.48 -14.43 17.68
C ALA A 155 5.67 -14.21 18.94
N TYR A 156 5.21 -12.98 19.15
CA TYR A 156 4.34 -12.60 20.26
C TYR A 156 3.15 -11.80 19.74
N ARG A 157 1.98 -12.04 20.32
CA ARG A 157 0.78 -11.27 20.06
C ARG A 157 0.84 -9.93 20.79
N LEU A 158 0.60 -8.84 20.09
CA LEU A 158 0.47 -7.52 20.68
C LEU A 158 -0.86 -7.40 21.42
N THR A 159 -0.88 -6.73 22.56
CA THR A 159 -2.00 -6.77 23.51
C THR A 159 -2.74 -5.47 23.69
N GLU A 160 -2.17 -4.34 23.26
CA GLU A 160 -2.86 -3.06 23.31
C GLU A 160 -4.07 -3.05 22.35
N PRO A 161 -5.18 -2.37 22.71
CA PRO A 161 -6.45 -2.43 21.98
C PRO A 161 -6.33 -2.11 20.49
N GLU A 162 -5.47 -1.17 20.12
CA GLU A 162 -5.22 -0.76 18.74
C GLU A 162 -4.62 -1.90 17.92
N CYS A 163 -3.79 -2.73 18.55
CA CYS A 163 -3.14 -3.86 17.91
C CYS A 163 -4.07 -5.07 17.79
N ILE A 164 -4.98 -5.26 18.74
CA ILE A 164 -5.93 -6.38 18.75
C ILE A 164 -6.86 -6.29 17.54
N GLN A 165 -7.29 -5.09 17.17
CA GLN A 165 -8.18 -4.87 16.02
C GLN A 165 -7.62 -5.44 14.72
N TYR A 166 -6.31 -5.44 14.54
CA TYR A 166 -5.62 -5.94 13.33
C TYR A 166 -4.95 -7.29 13.54
N HIS A 167 -5.16 -7.95 14.68
CA HIS A 167 -4.47 -9.18 15.06
C HIS A 167 -2.95 -9.07 14.86
N GLN A 168 -2.38 -7.96 15.34
CA GLN A 168 -0.96 -7.69 15.16
C GLN A 168 -0.10 -8.57 16.05
N ILE A 169 0.99 -9.03 15.47
CA ILE A 169 2.08 -9.74 16.16
C ILE A 169 3.40 -9.02 15.94
N VAL A 170 4.36 -9.30 16.81
CA VAL A 170 5.75 -8.95 16.58
C VAL A 170 6.59 -10.22 16.50
N VAL A 171 7.44 -10.29 15.47
CA VAL A 171 8.41 -11.36 15.28
C VAL A 171 9.80 -10.83 15.58
N PHE A 172 10.49 -11.46 16.51
CA PHE A 172 11.90 -11.26 16.75
C PHE A 172 12.69 -12.36 16.03
N ALA A 173 13.79 -11.98 15.41
CA ALA A 173 14.67 -12.91 14.74
C ALA A 173 16.09 -12.37 14.67
N SER A 174 17.07 -13.26 14.60
CA SER A 174 18.47 -12.89 14.36
C SER A 174 18.87 -13.25 12.94
N ARG A 175 19.51 -12.33 12.22
CA ARG A 175 20.02 -12.60 10.87
C ARG A 175 21.03 -13.75 10.91
N ARG A 176 20.79 -14.77 10.08
CA ARG A 176 21.64 -15.96 10.04
C ARG A 176 23.09 -15.59 9.73
N PRO A 177 24.07 -16.09 10.48
CA PRO A 177 25.48 -15.99 10.10
C PRO A 177 25.75 -16.70 8.77
N ARG A 178 26.61 -16.11 7.92
CA ARG A 178 26.92 -16.66 6.58
C ARG A 178 27.43 -18.10 6.59
N GLN A 179 28.08 -18.52 7.69
CA GLN A 179 28.68 -19.83 7.85
C GLN A 179 27.70 -20.93 8.29
N VAL A 180 26.46 -20.55 8.63
CA VAL A 180 25.46 -21.50 9.11
C VAL A 180 24.57 -21.89 7.95
N HIS A 181 24.79 -23.09 7.43
CA HIS A 181 23.90 -23.73 6.49
C HIS A 181 22.92 -24.64 7.24
N LEU A 182 21.63 -24.42 7.09
CA LEU A 182 20.61 -25.32 7.61
C LEU A 182 20.31 -26.39 6.56
N GLN A 183 20.01 -27.60 7.02
CA GLN A 183 19.50 -28.65 6.14
C GLN A 183 18.11 -28.22 5.61
N ASP A 184 17.79 -28.62 4.40
CA ASP A 184 16.51 -28.29 3.77
C ASP A 184 15.31 -28.73 4.61
N SER A 185 15.42 -29.85 5.31
CA SER A 185 14.39 -30.33 6.26
C SER A 185 14.14 -29.36 7.41
N ALA A 186 15.17 -28.76 8.00
CA ALA A 186 15.05 -27.79 9.08
C ALA A 186 14.46 -26.46 8.59
N LEU A 187 14.80 -26.05 7.37
CA LEU A 187 14.21 -24.87 6.72
C LEU A 187 12.71 -25.07 6.47
N LEU A 188 12.34 -26.23 5.94
CA LEU A 188 10.94 -26.57 5.69
C LEU A 188 10.14 -26.63 6.98
N GLN A 189 10.66 -27.27 8.04
CA GLN A 189 10.01 -27.32 9.36
C GLN A 189 9.80 -25.93 9.95
N THR A 190 10.81 -25.06 9.86
CA THR A 190 10.69 -23.67 10.34
C THR A 190 9.65 -22.88 9.55
N ALA A 191 9.65 -23.01 8.22
CA ALA A 191 8.68 -22.33 7.38
C ALA A 191 7.25 -22.86 7.64
N GLU A 192 7.08 -24.15 7.86
CA GLU A 192 5.81 -24.76 8.19
C GLU A 192 5.30 -24.34 9.57
N TYR A 193 6.17 -24.30 10.57
CA TYR A 193 5.87 -23.75 11.88
C TYR A 193 5.37 -22.30 11.79
N LEU A 194 6.05 -21.42 11.04
CA LEU A 194 5.62 -20.04 10.84
C LEU A 194 4.28 -19.94 10.12
N ARG A 195 4.01 -20.80 9.14
CA ARG A 195 2.70 -20.86 8.45
C ARG A 195 1.59 -21.33 9.38
N ARG A 196 1.89 -22.26 10.30
CA ARG A 196 0.93 -22.73 11.29
C ARG A 196 0.58 -21.61 12.28
N ILE A 197 1.59 -20.87 12.78
CA ILE A 197 1.36 -19.68 13.61
C ILE A 197 0.54 -18.62 12.89
N ALA A 198 0.74 -18.45 11.58
CA ALA A 198 -0.04 -17.51 10.76
C ALA A 198 -1.52 -17.91 10.63
N GLY A 199 -1.88 -19.12 10.98
CA GLY A 199 -3.24 -19.61 11.05
C GLY A 199 -3.95 -19.21 12.34
N GLU A 200 -4.67 -20.19 12.91
CA GLU A 200 -5.50 -19.96 14.10
C GLU A 200 -4.80 -20.30 15.43
N GLU A 201 -3.51 -20.64 15.41
CA GLU A 201 -2.80 -20.97 16.65
C GLU A 201 -2.66 -19.75 17.57
N GLU A 202 -2.90 -19.97 18.83
CA GLU A 202 -2.75 -18.97 19.88
C GLU A 202 -1.26 -18.66 20.08
N ILE A 203 -0.89 -17.40 19.91
CA ILE A 203 0.47 -16.91 20.11
C ILE A 203 0.56 -16.30 21.51
N ALA A 204 1.65 -16.58 22.22
CA ALA A 204 1.91 -16.01 23.52
C ALA A 204 1.86 -14.47 23.48
N PRO A 205 1.22 -13.79 24.45
CA PRO A 205 1.15 -12.34 24.49
C PRO A 205 2.54 -11.75 24.75
N LEU A 206 2.79 -10.57 24.17
CA LEU A 206 3.96 -9.76 24.50
C LEU A 206 3.73 -9.14 25.89
N THR A 207 4.44 -9.64 26.90
CA THR A 207 4.32 -9.19 28.29
C THR A 207 5.44 -8.24 28.68
N ASP A 208 5.28 -7.55 29.82
CA ASP A 208 6.30 -6.64 30.35
C ASP A 208 7.57 -7.40 30.78
N ALA A 209 7.44 -8.66 31.23
CA ALA A 209 8.57 -9.52 31.57
C ALA A 209 9.14 -10.16 30.30
N ALA A 210 10.43 -9.93 30.04
CA ALA A 210 11.12 -10.54 28.91
C ALA A 210 11.49 -11.99 29.24
N ASP A 211 11.05 -12.92 28.40
CA ASP A 211 11.36 -14.34 28.44
C ASP A 211 12.61 -14.69 27.61
N VAL A 212 12.89 -13.91 26.59
CA VAL A 212 14.06 -14.05 25.70
C VAL A 212 14.66 -12.68 25.45
N ILE A 213 15.99 -12.58 25.46
CA ILE A 213 16.74 -11.37 25.17
C ILE A 213 17.51 -11.56 23.85
N TYR A 214 17.36 -10.61 22.95
CA TYR A 214 18.12 -10.54 21.69
C TYR A 214 19.27 -9.54 21.83
N SER A 215 20.49 -10.00 21.64
CA SER A 215 21.67 -9.13 21.66
C SER A 215 21.88 -8.47 20.31
N VAL A 216 21.76 -7.18 20.27
CA VAL A 216 22.06 -6.36 19.09
C VAL A 216 23.59 -6.27 18.94
N PRO A 217 24.17 -6.64 17.79
CA PRO A 217 25.62 -6.53 17.60
C PRO A 217 26.03 -5.06 17.40
N SER A 218 27.27 -4.71 17.74
CA SER A 218 27.83 -3.38 17.47
C SER A 218 28.00 -3.14 15.98
N SER A 219 27.84 -1.89 15.55
CA SER A 219 28.18 -1.40 14.20
C SER A 219 28.39 0.10 14.23
N THR A 220 29.08 0.60 13.22
CA THR A 220 29.25 2.03 12.98
C THR A 220 28.01 2.61 12.28
N ALA A 221 27.98 3.93 12.13
CA ALA A 221 26.95 4.62 11.35
C ALA A 221 26.85 4.05 9.92
N THR A 222 25.64 4.02 9.39
CA THR A 222 25.36 3.67 7.99
C THR A 222 24.80 4.86 7.23
N THR A 223 24.82 4.81 5.91
CA THR A 223 24.28 5.85 5.05
C THR A 223 23.15 5.30 4.19
N LEU A 224 22.08 6.08 4.07
CA LEU A 224 20.97 5.79 3.17
C LEU A 224 21.11 6.67 1.92
N THR A 225 20.88 6.11 0.73
CA THR A 225 20.90 6.83 -0.53
C THR A 225 19.59 6.62 -1.26
N ASP A 226 18.86 7.70 -1.53
CA ASP A 226 17.68 7.64 -2.37
C ASP A 226 18.07 7.64 -3.85
N HIS A 227 17.56 6.66 -4.58
CA HIS A 227 17.66 6.54 -6.04
C HIS A 227 16.32 6.80 -6.74
N GLY A 228 15.31 7.20 -5.97
CA GLY A 228 14.00 7.55 -6.48
C GLY A 228 13.97 8.92 -7.15
N ILE A 229 12.86 9.20 -7.79
CA ILE A 229 12.55 10.53 -8.28
C ILE A 229 11.96 11.32 -7.11
N PRO A 230 12.51 12.51 -6.76
CA PRO A 230 11.91 13.37 -5.74
C PRO A 230 10.43 13.60 -6.06
N LEU A 231 9.55 13.37 -5.08
CA LEU A 231 8.11 13.40 -5.28
C LEU A 231 7.60 14.77 -5.73
N ASP A 232 8.23 15.83 -5.27
CA ASP A 232 7.98 17.23 -5.65
C ASP A 232 8.37 17.54 -7.11
N LYS A 233 9.24 16.72 -7.72
CA LYS A 233 9.72 16.89 -9.10
C LYS A 233 9.10 15.91 -10.09
N VAL A 234 8.21 15.04 -9.64
CA VAL A 234 7.60 14.03 -10.51
C VAL A 234 6.87 14.66 -11.69
N GLU A 235 6.09 15.73 -11.47
CA GLU A 235 5.35 16.42 -12.51
C GLU A 235 6.27 17.04 -13.57
N ASP A 236 7.42 17.57 -13.17
CA ASP A 236 8.41 18.18 -14.06
C ASP A 236 9.21 17.13 -14.84
N LEU A 237 9.49 15.99 -14.23
CA LEU A 237 10.34 14.94 -14.80
C LEU A 237 9.56 13.95 -15.66
N LEU A 238 8.26 13.70 -15.39
CA LEU A 238 7.43 12.81 -16.18
C LEU A 238 7.45 13.11 -17.68
N PRO A 239 7.28 14.37 -18.15
CA PRO A 239 7.32 14.69 -19.58
C PRO A 239 8.67 14.42 -20.25
N GLN A 240 9.75 14.36 -19.45
CA GLN A 240 11.10 14.06 -19.94
C GLN A 240 11.34 12.57 -20.12
N SER A 241 10.53 11.72 -19.47
CA SER A 241 10.61 10.26 -19.59
C SER A 241 10.23 9.80 -20.99
N SER A 242 11.08 8.99 -21.64
CA SER A 242 10.77 8.37 -22.93
C SER A 242 9.56 7.43 -22.84
N ALA A 243 9.43 6.69 -21.74
CA ALA A 243 8.31 5.79 -21.49
C ALA A 243 7.00 6.56 -21.34
N TYR A 244 6.99 7.67 -20.60
CA TYR A 244 5.82 8.54 -20.46
C TYR A 244 5.38 9.14 -21.80
N ARG A 245 6.35 9.64 -22.60
CA ARG A 245 6.07 10.16 -23.95
C ARG A 245 5.53 9.08 -24.88
N GLN A 246 6.07 7.87 -24.81
CA GLN A 246 5.59 6.75 -25.61
C GLN A 246 4.19 6.29 -25.17
N ALA A 247 3.94 6.20 -23.86
CA ALA A 247 2.61 5.93 -23.32
C ALA A 247 1.61 7.02 -23.72
N GLY A 248 2.01 8.31 -23.65
CA GLY A 248 1.20 9.42 -24.13
C GLY A 248 0.81 9.29 -25.60
N ARG A 249 1.74 8.90 -26.48
CA ARG A 249 1.45 8.66 -27.92
C ARG A 249 0.51 7.48 -28.15
N ILE A 250 0.53 6.47 -27.30
CA ILE A 250 -0.33 5.28 -27.43
C ILE A 250 -1.71 5.52 -26.82
N LEU A 251 -1.75 6.13 -25.62
CA LEU A 251 -2.95 6.29 -24.82
C LEU A 251 -3.71 7.58 -25.16
N ILE A 252 -2.97 8.67 -25.36
CA ILE A 252 -3.51 9.94 -25.80
C ILE A 252 -3.28 9.98 -27.32
N ARG A 253 -4.15 9.32 -28.09
CA ARG A 253 -4.23 9.65 -29.51
C ARG A 253 -4.42 11.14 -29.58
N GLU A 254 -3.45 11.85 -30.19
CA GLU A 254 -3.69 13.21 -30.65
C GLU A 254 -5.06 13.15 -31.33
N GLN A 255 -6.01 13.91 -30.82
CA GLN A 255 -7.28 14.07 -31.51
C GLN A 255 -6.93 14.76 -32.83
N ASN A 256 -6.52 13.96 -33.81
CA ASN A 256 -6.68 14.37 -35.19
C ASN A 256 -8.16 14.61 -35.31
N THR A 257 -8.55 15.87 -35.14
CA THR A 257 -9.90 16.35 -35.38
C THR A 257 -10.13 16.06 -36.83
N ILE A 258 -10.67 14.88 -37.13
CA ILE A 258 -11.20 14.55 -38.44
C ILE A 258 -12.40 15.45 -38.55
N ARG A 259 -12.17 16.65 -39.11
CA ARG A 259 -13.23 17.59 -39.48
C ARG A 259 -13.93 16.97 -40.69
N GLY A 260 -14.97 16.22 -40.44
CA GLY A 260 -15.79 15.64 -41.49
C GLY A 260 -17.06 15.03 -40.92
N ARG A 261 -18.13 15.04 -41.69
CA ARG A 261 -19.32 14.26 -41.34
C ARG A 261 -19.03 12.80 -41.73
N PRO A 262 -19.43 11.82 -40.93
CA PRO A 262 -19.38 10.42 -41.36
C PRO A 262 -20.21 10.25 -42.62
N LEU A 263 -19.72 9.42 -43.54
CA LEU A 263 -20.41 9.17 -44.84
C LEU A 263 -21.81 8.54 -44.64
N THR A 264 -22.04 7.90 -43.54
CA THR A 264 -23.32 7.34 -43.13
C THR A 264 -23.68 7.79 -41.72
N PRO A 265 -24.96 7.90 -41.33
CA PRO A 265 -25.36 8.17 -39.97
C PRO A 265 -24.76 7.18 -39.03
N LEU A 266 -24.29 7.65 -37.84
CA LEU A 266 -23.75 6.77 -36.81
C LEU A 266 -24.87 5.89 -36.27
N HIS A 267 -24.60 4.58 -36.19
CA HIS A 267 -25.47 3.65 -35.49
C HIS A 267 -25.42 3.91 -33.99
N GLY A 268 -26.52 3.70 -33.26
CA GLY A 268 -26.62 3.95 -31.82
C GLY A 268 -25.46 3.31 -31.00
N GLY A 269 -25.01 2.12 -31.39
CA GLY A 269 -23.84 1.47 -30.76
C GLY A 269 -22.54 2.25 -30.94
N HIS A 270 -22.33 2.90 -32.08
CA HIS A 270 -21.15 3.75 -32.29
C HIS A 270 -21.21 5.01 -31.44
N VAL A 271 -22.42 5.61 -31.30
CA VAL A 271 -22.61 6.77 -30.40
C VAL A 271 -22.34 6.39 -28.96
N SER A 272 -22.81 5.24 -28.52
CA SER A 272 -22.54 4.71 -27.15
C SER A 272 -21.06 4.49 -26.90
N LEU A 273 -20.31 3.93 -27.85
CA LEU A 273 -18.85 3.74 -27.73
C LEU A 273 -18.11 5.09 -27.66
N LEU A 274 -18.51 6.06 -28.49
CA LEU A 274 -17.92 7.40 -28.46
C LEU A 274 -18.21 8.12 -27.14
N ALA A 275 -19.44 7.96 -26.63
CA ALA A 275 -19.84 8.49 -25.32
C ALA A 275 -19.01 7.89 -24.18
N THR A 276 -18.88 6.56 -24.15
CA THR A 276 -18.11 5.83 -23.14
C THR A 276 -16.61 6.19 -23.19
N ALA A 277 -16.09 6.43 -24.41
CA ALA A 277 -14.71 6.87 -24.60
C ALA A 277 -14.48 8.35 -24.24
N GLY A 278 -15.53 9.09 -23.84
CA GLY A 278 -15.44 10.52 -23.51
C GLY A 278 -15.26 11.43 -24.75
N MET A 279 -15.36 10.88 -25.95
CA MET A 279 -15.15 11.62 -27.20
C MET A 279 -16.30 12.56 -27.53
N LEU A 280 -17.44 12.44 -26.87
CA LEU A 280 -18.61 13.31 -27.00
C LEU A 280 -18.70 14.35 -25.86
N ASN A 281 -17.67 14.46 -25.03
CA ASN A 281 -17.57 15.52 -24.03
C ASN A 281 -16.84 16.72 -24.62
N GLY A 282 -17.37 17.91 -24.43
CA GLY A 282 -16.73 19.12 -24.92
C GLY A 282 -17.70 20.20 -25.34
N VAL A 283 -17.19 21.19 -26.07
CA VAL A 283 -17.96 22.31 -26.62
C VAL A 283 -18.32 22.03 -28.05
N PHE A 284 -19.62 22.08 -28.36
CA PHE A 284 -20.19 21.81 -29.67
C PHE A 284 -21.07 22.99 -30.14
N GLY A 285 -21.33 23.05 -31.45
CA GLY A 285 -22.19 24.05 -32.07
C GLY A 285 -21.52 25.42 -32.22
N GLU A 286 -22.20 26.32 -32.91
CA GLU A 286 -21.77 27.70 -33.15
C GLU A 286 -22.94 28.68 -32.86
N GLY A 287 -22.61 29.93 -32.50
CA GLY A 287 -23.61 30.96 -32.23
C GLY A 287 -24.53 30.61 -31.06
N ALA A 288 -25.83 30.69 -31.28
CA ALA A 288 -26.86 30.44 -30.29
C ALA A 288 -26.97 28.93 -29.91
N ASP A 289 -26.55 28.04 -30.81
CA ASP A 289 -26.57 26.58 -30.57
C ASP A 289 -25.31 26.07 -29.91
N ARG A 290 -24.40 26.94 -29.56
CA ARG A 290 -23.17 26.56 -28.84
C ARG A 290 -23.52 26.04 -27.44
N HIS A 291 -23.05 24.83 -27.15
CA HIS A 291 -23.32 24.16 -25.89
C HIS A 291 -22.15 23.30 -25.43
N ILE A 292 -22.08 23.05 -24.12
CA ILE A 292 -21.19 22.06 -23.52
C ILE A 292 -22.00 20.76 -23.39
N ALA A 293 -21.47 19.69 -23.96
CA ALA A 293 -22.02 18.35 -23.80
C ALA A 293 -21.17 17.54 -22.78
N HIS A 294 -21.84 16.88 -21.85
CA HIS A 294 -21.22 16.02 -20.88
C HIS A 294 -21.96 14.69 -20.78
N TRP A 295 -21.30 13.63 -21.19
CA TRP A 295 -21.77 12.26 -21.07
C TRP A 295 -21.29 11.63 -19.77
N ARG A 296 -22.16 10.90 -19.09
CA ARG A 296 -21.81 10.05 -17.95
C ARG A 296 -22.54 8.72 -17.98
N SER A 297 -21.91 7.68 -17.45
CA SER A 297 -22.59 6.42 -17.20
C SER A 297 -23.27 6.50 -15.84
N VAL A 298 -24.54 6.14 -15.78
CA VAL A 298 -25.36 6.15 -14.58
C VAL A 298 -25.85 4.73 -14.32
N LYS A 299 -25.74 4.28 -13.07
CA LYS A 299 -26.21 2.96 -12.63
C LYS A 299 -27.67 3.07 -12.22
N PHE A 300 -28.49 2.22 -12.81
CA PHE A 300 -29.88 2.04 -12.45
C PHE A 300 -30.11 0.65 -11.88
N VAL A 301 -31.10 0.53 -11.01
CA VAL A 301 -31.55 -0.74 -10.48
C VAL A 301 -33.03 -0.87 -10.85
N ASP A 302 -33.35 -1.83 -11.70
CA ASP A 302 -34.73 -2.17 -12.01
C ASP A 302 -35.23 -3.15 -10.95
N HIS A 303 -36.36 -2.86 -10.35
CA HIS A 303 -37.02 -3.69 -9.36
C HIS A 303 -38.32 -4.24 -9.96
N TRP A 304 -38.53 -5.56 -9.90
CA TRP A 304 -39.83 -6.15 -10.23
C TRP A 304 -40.14 -7.30 -9.29
N GLU A 305 -41.43 -7.57 -9.13
CA GLU A 305 -41.92 -8.65 -8.28
C GLU A 305 -42.56 -9.74 -9.18
N GLU A 306 -42.24 -10.97 -8.92
CA GLU A 306 -42.81 -12.13 -9.60
C GLU A 306 -43.54 -13.01 -8.58
N ASN A 307 -44.80 -13.35 -8.90
CA ASN A 307 -45.59 -14.26 -8.06
C ASN A 307 -45.34 -15.68 -8.51
N GLU A 308 -44.73 -16.50 -7.66
CA GLU A 308 -44.59 -17.91 -7.90
C GLU A 308 -45.91 -18.66 -7.70
N SER A 309 -46.05 -19.83 -8.36
CA SER A 309 -47.25 -20.70 -8.30
C SER A 309 -47.57 -21.22 -6.89
N ASN A 310 -46.64 -21.13 -5.95
CA ASN A 310 -46.77 -21.47 -4.53
C ASN A 310 -47.28 -20.30 -3.65
N GLY A 311 -47.56 -19.14 -4.24
CA GLY A 311 -48.01 -17.91 -3.54
C GLY A 311 -46.89 -17.09 -2.92
N ALA A 312 -45.62 -17.42 -3.13
CA ALA A 312 -44.51 -16.61 -2.70
C ALA A 312 -44.25 -15.46 -3.71
N ILE A 313 -43.93 -14.27 -3.18
CA ILE A 313 -43.53 -13.12 -3.97
C ILE A 313 -41.99 -13.06 -3.99
N VAL A 314 -41.42 -13.25 -5.16
CA VAL A 314 -39.96 -13.10 -5.38
C VAL A 314 -39.68 -11.72 -5.88
N LYS A 315 -38.81 -10.99 -5.19
CA LYS A 315 -38.35 -9.67 -5.61
C LYS A 315 -37.06 -9.83 -6.38
N HIS A 316 -37.03 -9.26 -7.57
CA HIS A 316 -35.88 -9.27 -8.45
C HIS A 316 -35.30 -7.87 -8.55
N ASP A 317 -33.96 -7.77 -8.36
CA ASP A 317 -33.19 -6.56 -8.53
C ASP A 317 -32.21 -6.78 -9.69
N ARG A 318 -32.34 -5.98 -10.74
CA ARG A 318 -31.40 -6.03 -11.86
C ARG A 318 -30.65 -4.72 -11.99
N GLU A 319 -29.35 -4.79 -11.80
CA GLU A 319 -28.47 -3.66 -12.06
C GLU A 319 -28.22 -3.51 -13.56
N ARG A 320 -28.36 -2.29 -14.04
CA ARG A 320 -27.95 -1.92 -15.41
C ARG A 320 -27.26 -0.57 -15.43
N PHE A 321 -26.43 -0.38 -16.43
CA PHE A 321 -25.85 0.93 -16.71
C PHE A 321 -26.57 1.56 -17.91
N SER A 322 -26.84 2.84 -17.80
CA SER A 322 -27.38 3.67 -18.86
C SER A 322 -26.51 4.91 -19.04
N HIS A 323 -26.73 5.62 -20.12
CA HIS A 323 -26.01 6.86 -20.42
C HIS A 323 -26.92 8.06 -20.17
N GLU A 324 -26.35 9.10 -19.60
CA GLU A 324 -26.97 10.38 -19.40
C GLU A 324 -26.15 11.42 -20.14
N LEU A 325 -26.79 12.23 -20.98
CA LEU A 325 -26.20 13.36 -21.66
C LEU A 325 -26.75 14.67 -21.09
N SER A 326 -25.86 15.46 -20.51
CA SER A 326 -26.19 16.81 -20.05
C SER A 326 -25.67 17.83 -21.07
N LEU A 327 -26.55 18.72 -21.52
CA LEU A 327 -26.24 19.84 -22.41
C LEU A 327 -26.40 21.14 -21.63
N ALA A 328 -25.41 22.02 -21.69
CA ALA A 328 -25.50 23.39 -21.15
C ALA A 328 -25.26 24.39 -22.25
N PHE A 329 -26.26 25.21 -22.55
CA PHE A 329 -26.25 26.19 -23.62
C PHE A 329 -25.72 27.55 -23.15
N VAL A 330 -25.26 28.37 -24.10
CA VAL A 330 -24.72 29.73 -23.81
C VAL A 330 -25.74 30.64 -23.15
N ASP A 331 -27.03 30.46 -23.44
CA ASP A 331 -28.13 31.23 -22.87
C ASP A 331 -28.53 30.79 -21.45
N GLY A 332 -27.78 29.82 -20.85
CA GLY A 332 -28.04 29.31 -19.52
C GLY A 332 -29.06 28.18 -19.45
N ARG A 333 -29.68 27.78 -20.56
CA ARG A 333 -30.55 26.59 -20.60
C ARG A 333 -29.72 25.35 -20.37
N THR A 334 -30.28 24.40 -19.63
CA THR A 334 -29.71 23.06 -19.45
C THR A 334 -30.73 22.02 -19.89
N GLN A 335 -30.26 20.99 -20.57
CA GLN A 335 -31.06 19.84 -20.97
C GLN A 335 -30.37 18.55 -20.57
N ILE A 336 -31.09 17.66 -19.92
CA ILE A 336 -30.62 16.33 -19.59
C ILE A 336 -31.42 15.33 -20.40
N LEU A 337 -30.70 14.53 -21.18
CA LEU A 337 -31.25 13.44 -21.97
C LEU A 337 -30.89 12.13 -21.34
N THR A 338 -31.87 11.37 -20.88
CA THR A 338 -31.75 10.02 -20.37
C THR A 338 -32.52 9.07 -21.25
N HIS A 339 -32.12 7.80 -21.25
CA HIS A 339 -32.89 6.76 -21.88
C HIS A 339 -34.07 6.40 -20.96
N GLU A 340 -35.20 7.03 -21.11
CA GLU A 340 -36.45 6.59 -20.50
C GLU A 340 -36.95 5.36 -21.28
N LYS A 341 -37.25 4.27 -20.55
CA LYS A 341 -38.08 3.21 -21.10
C LYS A 341 -39.43 3.84 -21.47
N GLU A 342 -39.82 3.75 -22.74
CA GLU A 342 -41.23 3.86 -23.07
C GLU A 342 -41.97 2.87 -22.15
N SER A 343 -42.80 3.40 -21.27
CA SER A 343 -43.74 2.57 -20.51
C SER A 343 -44.63 1.91 -21.54
N ASP A 344 -44.48 0.62 -21.75
CA ASP A 344 -45.47 -0.22 -22.41
C ASP A 344 -46.77 -0.10 -21.61
N ASN A 345 -47.59 0.90 -21.96
CA ASN A 345 -48.99 0.92 -21.64
C ASN A 345 -49.67 -0.02 -22.64
N LEU A 346 -49.91 -1.24 -22.24
CA LEU A 346 -50.94 -2.12 -22.76
C LEU A 346 -51.68 -2.77 -21.59
#